data_0303c03f58818edf821cb269e0918311
#
_entry.id   0303c03f58818edf821cb269e0918311
#
_cell.length_a   1.000
_cell.length_b   1.000
_cell.length_c   1.000
_cell.angle_alpha   90.00
_cell.angle_beta   90.00
_cell.angle_gamma   90.00
#
_symmetry.space_group_name_H-M   'P 1'
#
loop_
_entity.id
_entity.type
_entity.pdbx_description
1 polymer ?
#
loop_
_entity_poly.entity_id
_entity_poly.type
_entity_poly.pdbx_seq_one_letter_code
_entity_poly.pdbx_strand_id
1 'polypeptide(L)'
;MVTIITGATQKPVASEQLKTYFQNNTDLNGYLYIGYPIIGTVNGAYPIDALWISPDKGLVAFNLIEGKDYSDYDIRQDDCANKIEAKLKGYNQLMKRRTLCVDINVITFAPSFYTIPEHDSDYPLCNEQNLGEVINTLTWEDKEYYEKVVSVLQAISTIRKGKKKRQALNPESKGSKLRALEDSIANLDNRQSRAVIETVDG
;
A
#
# COMPACT_ATOMS: atom_id res chain seq x y z
N MET A 1 8.63 -13.85 10.10
CA MET A 1 9.58 -12.73 9.87
C MET A 1 9.09 -11.86 8.72
N VAL A 2 9.07 -10.53 8.88
CA VAL A 2 8.60 -9.58 7.86
C VAL A 2 9.71 -9.23 6.87
N THR A 3 9.41 -9.28 5.57
CA THR A 3 10.29 -8.76 4.52
C THR A 3 10.02 -7.27 4.34
N ILE A 4 11.02 -6.42 4.62
CA ILE A 4 10.88 -4.97 4.57
C ILE A 4 11.45 -4.41 3.27
N ILE A 5 10.62 -3.63 2.57
CA ILE A 5 10.95 -2.99 1.29
C ILE A 5 10.83 -1.48 1.46
N THR A 6 11.96 -0.77 1.38
CA THR A 6 12.01 0.67 1.62
C THR A 6 12.16 1.47 0.33
N GLY A 7 11.41 2.56 0.21
CA GLY A 7 11.50 3.57 -0.84
C GLY A 7 11.79 4.96 -0.28
N ALA A 8 11.57 5.99 -1.09
CA ALA A 8 11.69 7.36 -0.64
C ALA A 8 10.48 7.72 0.25
N THR A 9 10.74 8.24 1.44
CA THR A 9 9.70 8.70 2.37
C THR A 9 9.87 10.20 2.66
N GLN A 10 8.76 10.87 2.94
CA GLN A 10 8.75 12.25 3.45
C GLN A 10 8.74 12.30 4.98
N LYS A 11 8.65 11.14 5.64
CA LYS A 11 8.55 10.97 7.09
C LYS A 11 9.64 10.01 7.57
N PRO A 12 10.92 10.41 7.49
CA PRO A 12 12.05 9.50 7.69
C PRO A 12 12.14 8.97 9.14
N VAL A 13 11.84 9.79 10.14
CA VAL A 13 11.94 9.37 11.54
C VAL A 13 10.87 8.35 11.88
N ALA A 14 9.61 8.66 11.61
CA ALA A 14 8.51 7.73 11.88
C ALA A 14 8.64 6.45 11.04
N SER A 15 9.14 6.55 9.80
CA SER A 15 9.40 5.39 8.95
C SER A 15 10.47 4.47 9.52
N GLU A 16 11.58 5.02 10.05
CA GLU A 16 12.65 4.22 10.63
C GLU A 16 12.22 3.58 11.97
N GLN A 17 11.43 4.28 12.78
CA GLN A 17 10.87 3.72 14.01
C GLN A 17 9.88 2.57 13.71
N LEU A 18 8.99 2.74 12.72
CA LEU A 18 8.10 1.67 12.29
C LEU A 18 8.90 0.45 11.79
N LYS A 19 9.92 0.68 10.97
CA LYS A 19 10.80 -0.37 10.47
C LYS A 19 11.50 -1.11 11.60
N THR A 20 12.05 -0.40 12.57
CA THR A 20 12.71 -0.96 13.75
C THR A 20 11.75 -1.81 14.58
N TYR A 21 10.51 -1.32 14.75
CA TYR A 21 9.45 -2.08 15.42
C TYR A 21 9.24 -3.45 14.74
N PHE A 22 9.05 -3.48 13.42
CA PHE A 22 8.84 -4.72 12.68
C PHE A 22 10.07 -5.65 12.65
N GLN A 23 11.28 -5.10 12.69
CA GLN A 23 12.52 -5.89 12.79
C GLN A 23 12.66 -6.59 14.15
N ASN A 24 12.25 -5.92 15.22
CA ASN A 24 12.34 -6.43 16.58
C ASN A 24 11.24 -7.45 16.92
N ASN A 25 10.11 -7.43 16.20
CA ASN A 25 8.98 -8.32 16.43
C ASN A 25 9.00 -9.48 15.41
N THR A 26 9.76 -10.53 15.73
CA THR A 26 10.01 -11.69 14.84
C THR A 26 8.76 -12.55 14.59
N ASP A 27 7.74 -12.44 15.42
CA ASP A 27 6.47 -13.17 15.30
C ASP A 27 5.58 -12.60 14.18
N LEU A 28 5.84 -11.37 13.78
CA LEU A 28 5.17 -10.76 12.62
C LEU A 28 5.75 -11.36 11.34
N ASN A 29 4.88 -11.52 10.33
CA ASN A 29 5.23 -12.08 9.03
C ASN A 29 4.60 -11.30 7.88
N GLY A 30 5.04 -11.58 6.64
CA GLY A 30 4.56 -10.92 5.44
C GLY A 30 5.52 -9.89 4.86
N TYR A 31 4.97 -8.85 4.19
CA TYR A 31 5.74 -7.81 3.51
C TYR A 31 5.35 -6.43 4.01
N LEU A 32 6.33 -5.64 4.43
CA LEU A 32 6.18 -4.23 4.80
C LEU A 32 6.82 -3.34 3.74
N TYR A 33 6.01 -2.51 3.09
CA TYR A 33 6.43 -1.51 2.11
C TYR A 33 6.43 -0.14 2.79
N ILE A 34 7.57 0.57 2.80
CA ILE A 34 7.70 1.91 3.38
C ILE A 34 8.06 2.91 2.27
N GLY A 35 7.35 4.04 2.21
CA GLY A 35 7.65 5.12 1.25
C GLY A 35 7.36 4.76 -0.22
N TYR A 36 6.59 3.72 -0.47
CA TYR A 36 6.08 3.39 -1.80
C TYR A 36 4.67 3.93 -1.96
N PRO A 37 4.43 4.89 -2.84
CA PRO A 37 3.07 5.21 -3.25
C PRO A 37 2.56 4.04 -4.09
N ILE A 38 1.81 3.15 -3.47
CA ILE A 38 1.35 1.89 -4.06
C ILE A 38 0.12 2.10 -4.94
N ILE A 39 -0.57 3.24 -4.79
CA ILE A 39 -1.87 3.43 -5.42
C ILE A 39 -1.86 4.60 -6.39
N GLY A 40 -2.10 4.30 -7.68
CA GLY A 40 -2.51 5.30 -8.66
C GLY A 40 -4.02 5.53 -8.55
N THR A 41 -4.43 6.76 -8.35
CA THR A 41 -5.83 7.20 -8.43
C THR A 41 -6.06 7.97 -9.71
N VAL A 42 -7.31 8.26 -10.03
CA VAL A 42 -7.68 9.12 -11.18
C VAL A 42 -6.99 10.49 -11.09
N ASN A 43 -6.78 10.99 -9.88
CA ASN A 43 -6.14 12.28 -9.60
C ASN A 43 -4.61 12.20 -9.45
N GLY A 44 -3.98 11.09 -9.81
CA GLY A 44 -2.56 10.86 -9.65
C GLY A 44 -2.21 9.81 -8.59
N ALA A 45 -0.96 9.82 -8.12
CA ALA A 45 -0.52 8.87 -7.11
C ALA A 45 -0.95 9.30 -5.72
N TYR A 46 -1.69 8.46 -5.02
CA TYR A 46 -1.96 8.63 -3.60
C TYR A 46 -0.77 8.11 -2.79
N PRO A 47 -0.10 8.94 -2.00
CA PRO A 47 1.02 8.53 -1.18
C PRO A 47 0.49 7.74 0.04
N ILE A 48 0.93 6.49 0.17
CA ILE A 48 0.78 5.71 1.40
C ILE A 48 2.15 5.70 2.06
N ASP A 49 2.21 6.07 3.34
CA ASP A 49 3.47 6.15 4.07
C ASP A 49 4.09 4.77 4.25
N ALA A 50 3.29 3.80 4.73
CA ALA A 50 3.69 2.40 4.78
C ALA A 50 2.48 1.47 4.61
N LEU A 51 2.74 0.26 4.11
CA LEU A 51 1.72 -0.76 3.88
C LEU A 51 2.27 -2.13 4.25
N TRP A 52 1.63 -2.81 5.17
CA TRP A 52 1.96 -4.16 5.57
C TRP A 52 0.90 -5.14 5.10
N ILE A 53 1.30 -6.22 4.44
CA ILE A 53 0.45 -7.35 4.14
C ILE A 53 0.89 -8.56 4.95
N SER A 54 0.00 -9.08 5.76
CA SER A 54 0.21 -10.24 6.62
C SER A 54 -0.76 -11.36 6.25
N PRO A 55 -0.32 -12.62 6.26
CA PRO A 55 -1.22 -13.75 6.03
C PRO A 55 -2.29 -13.90 7.10
N ASP A 56 -2.08 -13.34 8.29
CA ASP A 56 -2.99 -13.47 9.42
C ASP A 56 -3.82 -12.21 9.71
N LYS A 57 -3.30 -11.04 9.32
CA LYS A 57 -3.87 -9.73 9.69
C LYS A 57 -4.45 -8.97 8.49
N GLY A 58 -4.30 -9.51 7.27
CA GLY A 58 -4.73 -8.84 6.06
C GLY A 58 -3.82 -7.69 5.66
N LEU A 59 -4.41 -6.65 5.09
CA LEU A 59 -3.72 -5.47 4.62
C LEU A 59 -3.84 -4.33 5.63
N VAL A 60 -2.70 -3.86 6.12
CA VAL A 60 -2.62 -2.78 7.11
C VAL A 60 -1.86 -1.61 6.53
N ALA A 61 -2.52 -0.49 6.34
CA ALA A 61 -1.90 0.77 5.96
C ALA A 61 -1.53 1.58 7.19
N PHE A 62 -0.37 2.21 7.16
CA PHE A 62 0.08 3.11 8.22
C PHE A 62 0.12 4.54 7.70
N ASN A 63 -0.63 5.43 8.36
CA ASN A 63 -0.46 6.86 8.26
C ASN A 63 0.56 7.29 9.31
N LEU A 64 1.73 7.74 8.88
CA LEU A 64 2.80 8.13 9.79
C LEU A 64 2.66 9.61 10.19
N ILE A 65 2.91 9.92 11.45
CA ILE A 65 2.97 11.29 11.95
C ILE A 65 4.41 11.64 12.32
N GLU A 66 4.95 12.69 11.68
CA GLU A 66 6.17 13.36 12.10
C GLU A 66 5.81 14.55 12.99
N GLY A 67 6.33 14.55 14.20
CA GLY A 67 6.04 15.60 15.18
C GLY A 67 4.79 15.33 16.03
N LYS A 68 4.06 16.38 16.40
CA LYS A 68 2.97 16.31 17.38
C LYS A 68 1.59 16.70 16.82
N ASP A 69 1.48 16.97 15.54
CA ASP A 69 0.21 17.29 14.90
C ASP A 69 -0.47 16.02 14.40
N TYR A 70 -1.59 15.68 15.02
CA TYR A 70 -2.46 14.57 14.65
C TYR A 70 -3.85 15.02 14.21
N SER A 71 -4.00 16.28 13.86
CA SER A 71 -5.26 16.80 13.33
C SER A 71 -5.74 16.00 12.14
N ASP A 72 -7.05 15.79 12.05
CA ASP A 72 -7.72 15.09 10.94
C ASP A 72 -7.16 13.67 10.67
N TYR A 73 -6.59 12.99 11.68
CA TYR A 73 -6.01 11.66 11.49
C TYR A 73 -7.07 10.61 11.13
N ASP A 74 -8.28 10.74 11.65
CA ASP A 74 -9.47 9.96 11.37
C ASP A 74 -9.92 10.11 9.91
N ILE A 75 -10.06 11.35 9.44
CA ILE A 75 -10.38 11.66 8.03
C ILE A 75 -9.32 11.09 7.09
N ARG A 76 -8.04 11.15 7.48
CA ARG A 76 -6.94 10.56 6.69
C ARG A 76 -7.01 9.04 6.66
N GLN A 77 -7.44 8.39 7.75
CA GLN A 77 -7.65 6.94 7.76
C GLN A 77 -8.76 6.52 6.81
N ASP A 78 -9.91 7.20 6.85
CA ASP A 78 -11.02 6.97 5.93
C ASP A 78 -10.62 7.16 4.46
N ASP A 79 -9.96 8.27 4.16
CA ASP A 79 -9.49 8.57 2.80
C ASP A 79 -8.50 7.50 2.31
N CYS A 80 -7.59 7.05 3.17
CA CYS A 80 -6.63 5.99 2.88
C CYS A 80 -7.35 4.66 2.61
N ALA A 81 -8.24 4.24 3.49
CA ALA A 81 -9.01 2.99 3.35
C ALA A 81 -9.81 2.98 2.05
N ASN A 82 -10.58 4.04 1.80
CA ASN A 82 -11.42 4.18 0.61
C ASN A 82 -10.61 4.11 -0.70
N LYS A 83 -9.44 4.74 -0.74
CA LYS A 83 -8.57 4.72 -1.93
C LYS A 83 -7.93 3.35 -2.16
N ILE A 84 -7.50 2.67 -1.10
CA ILE A 84 -6.99 1.31 -1.18
C ILE A 84 -8.08 0.38 -1.69
N GLU A 85 -9.26 0.42 -1.08
CA GLU A 85 -10.39 -0.41 -1.44
C GLU A 85 -10.82 -0.21 -2.91
N ALA A 86 -10.99 1.04 -3.32
CA ALA A 86 -11.34 1.39 -4.69
C ALA A 86 -10.31 0.83 -5.70
N LYS A 87 -9.02 0.87 -5.36
CA LYS A 87 -7.97 0.33 -6.21
C LYS A 87 -8.01 -1.19 -6.26
N LEU A 88 -8.14 -1.86 -5.12
CA LEU A 88 -8.12 -3.32 -5.06
C LEU A 88 -9.38 -3.95 -5.68
N LYS A 89 -10.53 -3.29 -5.61
CA LYS A 89 -11.76 -3.71 -6.32
C LYS A 89 -11.60 -3.77 -7.84
N GLY A 90 -10.62 -3.07 -8.42
CA GLY A 90 -10.26 -3.18 -9.83
C GLY A 90 -9.62 -4.52 -10.22
N TYR A 91 -9.21 -5.35 -9.25
CA TYR A 91 -8.56 -6.63 -9.50
C TYR A 91 -9.54 -7.78 -9.26
N ASN A 92 -10.09 -8.35 -10.33
CA ASN A 92 -11.09 -9.43 -10.25
C ASN A 92 -10.62 -10.62 -9.41
N GLN A 93 -9.30 -10.91 -9.39
CA GLN A 93 -8.71 -12.01 -8.61
C GLN A 93 -8.79 -11.82 -7.09
N LEU A 94 -9.05 -10.58 -6.62
CA LEU A 94 -9.26 -10.25 -5.21
C LEU A 94 -10.74 -10.18 -4.84
N MET A 95 -11.63 -10.44 -5.79
CA MET A 95 -13.06 -10.29 -5.60
C MET A 95 -13.75 -11.66 -5.54
N LYS A 96 -14.68 -11.81 -4.61
CA LYS A 96 -15.63 -12.92 -4.55
C LYS A 96 -17.02 -12.37 -4.82
N ARG A 97 -17.54 -12.61 -6.02
CA ARG A 97 -18.76 -11.95 -6.52
C ARG A 97 -18.54 -10.43 -6.60
N ARG A 98 -19.10 -9.65 -5.66
CA ARG A 98 -19.00 -8.19 -5.57
C ARG A 98 -18.24 -7.72 -4.34
N THR A 99 -17.78 -8.65 -3.50
CA THR A 99 -17.10 -8.36 -2.24
C THR A 99 -15.58 -8.49 -2.42
N LEU A 100 -14.84 -7.53 -1.90
CA LEU A 100 -13.39 -7.60 -1.80
C LEU A 100 -13.01 -8.58 -0.68
N CYS A 101 -12.15 -9.55 -1.00
CA CYS A 101 -11.67 -10.57 -0.05
C CYS A 101 -10.36 -10.17 0.64
N VAL A 102 -10.23 -8.89 0.94
CA VAL A 102 -9.07 -8.33 1.65
C VAL A 102 -9.58 -7.36 2.69
N ASP A 103 -9.31 -7.67 3.95
CA ASP A 103 -9.57 -6.73 5.04
C ASP A 103 -8.52 -5.63 5.02
N ILE A 104 -8.99 -4.39 4.96
CA ILE A 104 -8.15 -3.19 4.90
C ILE A 104 -8.27 -2.48 6.24
N ASN A 105 -7.19 -2.47 6.98
CA ASN A 105 -7.07 -1.74 8.23
C ASN A 105 -6.15 -0.54 8.04
N VAL A 106 -6.48 0.58 8.66
CA VAL A 106 -5.61 1.77 8.65
C VAL A 106 -5.27 2.14 10.10
N ILE A 107 -3.99 2.33 10.36
CA ILE A 107 -3.47 2.70 11.68
C ILE A 107 -2.69 4.00 11.54
N THR A 108 -2.95 4.95 12.41
CA THR A 108 -2.10 6.13 12.53
C THR A 108 -0.99 5.87 13.54
N PHE A 109 0.26 5.89 13.06
CA PHE A 109 1.45 5.66 13.88
C PHE A 109 2.15 6.98 14.17
N ALA A 110 2.17 7.35 15.45
CA ALA A 110 2.67 8.62 15.98
C ALA A 110 3.76 8.38 17.04
N PRO A 111 4.99 7.99 16.63
CA PRO A 111 6.04 7.59 17.56
C PRO A 111 6.55 8.71 18.45
N SER A 112 6.35 9.97 18.06
CA SER A 112 6.74 11.14 18.86
C SER A 112 5.88 11.38 20.11
N PHE A 113 4.76 10.63 20.24
CA PHE A 113 3.91 10.73 21.41
C PHE A 113 4.33 9.73 22.47
N TYR A 114 4.68 10.20 23.65
CA TYR A 114 4.94 9.33 24.78
C TYR A 114 3.66 8.72 25.35
N THR A 115 2.60 9.51 25.40
CA THR A 115 1.25 9.03 25.76
C THR A 115 0.30 9.35 24.62
N ILE A 116 -0.42 8.34 24.16
CA ILE A 116 -1.43 8.52 23.10
C ILE A 116 -2.63 9.27 23.71
N PRO A 117 -3.11 10.35 23.05
CA PRO A 117 -4.32 11.03 23.44
C PRO A 117 -5.54 10.11 23.40
N GLU A 118 -6.59 10.47 24.14
CA GLU A 118 -7.89 9.82 24.01
C GLU A 118 -8.38 9.92 22.56
N HIS A 119 -8.76 8.80 21.98
CA HIS A 119 -9.16 8.70 20.58
C HIS A 119 -10.28 7.67 20.42
N ASP A 120 -10.99 7.71 19.30
CA ASP A 120 -12.00 6.74 18.94
C ASP A 120 -11.34 5.38 18.62
N SER A 121 -11.87 4.30 19.18
CA SER A 121 -11.40 2.94 18.94
C SER A 121 -11.49 2.51 17.47
N ASP A 122 -12.42 3.11 16.71
CA ASP A 122 -12.60 2.82 15.28
C ASP A 122 -11.48 3.45 14.42
N TYR A 123 -10.75 4.43 14.98
CA TYR A 123 -9.62 5.10 14.34
C TYR A 123 -8.34 4.92 15.16
N PRO A 124 -7.66 3.76 15.05
CA PRO A 124 -6.52 3.46 15.91
C PRO A 124 -5.38 4.45 15.72
N LEU A 125 -5.02 5.10 16.82
CA LEU A 125 -3.86 5.99 16.95
C LEU A 125 -2.88 5.35 17.92
N CYS A 126 -1.65 5.10 17.50
CA CYS A 126 -0.69 4.37 18.33
C CYS A 126 0.74 4.90 18.23
N ASN A 127 1.53 4.54 19.23
CA ASN A 127 2.98 4.70 19.26
C ASN A 127 3.66 3.30 19.33
N GLU A 128 4.96 3.25 19.58
CA GLU A 128 5.69 1.97 19.67
C GLU A 128 5.20 1.08 20.83
N GLN A 129 4.65 1.66 21.90
CA GLN A 129 4.28 0.91 23.11
C GLN A 129 2.97 0.14 22.94
N ASN A 130 1.98 0.72 22.26
CA ASN A 130 0.66 0.13 22.09
C ASN A 130 0.37 -0.41 20.68
N LEU A 131 1.29 -0.23 19.72
CA LEU A 131 1.13 -0.75 18.36
C LEU A 131 0.89 -2.27 18.34
N GLY A 132 1.56 -3.02 19.21
CA GLY A 132 1.38 -4.47 19.33
C GLY A 132 -0.02 -4.88 19.76
N GLU A 133 -0.61 -4.15 20.69
CA GLU A 133 -1.98 -4.38 21.14
C GLU A 133 -2.96 -4.17 19.99
N VAL A 134 -2.82 -3.06 19.26
CA VAL A 134 -3.66 -2.78 18.09
C VAL A 134 -3.51 -3.85 17.00
N ILE A 135 -2.28 -4.24 16.66
CA ILE A 135 -2.03 -5.30 15.66
C ILE A 135 -2.67 -6.63 16.09
N ASN A 136 -2.65 -6.95 17.37
CA ASN A 136 -3.20 -8.20 17.88
C ASN A 136 -4.73 -8.29 17.75
N THR A 137 -5.45 -7.17 17.77
CA THR A 137 -6.91 -7.16 17.55
C THR A 137 -7.30 -7.46 16.11
N LEU A 138 -6.40 -7.25 15.15
CA LEU A 138 -6.68 -7.44 13.74
C LEU A 138 -6.82 -8.92 13.39
N THR A 139 -7.80 -9.24 12.57
CA THR A 139 -8.05 -10.58 12.02
C THR A 139 -8.33 -10.49 10.53
N TRP A 140 -8.08 -11.56 9.80
CA TRP A 140 -8.44 -11.67 8.39
C TRP A 140 -9.02 -13.06 8.12
N GLU A 141 -10.23 -13.12 7.58
CA GLU A 141 -10.92 -14.39 7.34
C GLU A 141 -10.51 -15.04 6.01
N ASP A 142 -10.40 -14.25 4.94
CA ASP A 142 -10.14 -14.73 3.56
C ASP A 142 -8.63 -14.93 3.29
N LYS A 143 -7.93 -15.64 4.19
CA LYS A 143 -6.46 -15.86 4.16
C LYS A 143 -5.95 -16.51 2.88
N GLU A 144 -6.78 -17.26 2.18
CA GLU A 144 -6.46 -17.88 0.88
C GLU A 144 -6.18 -16.85 -0.22
N TYR A 145 -6.55 -15.59 -0.03
CA TYR A 145 -6.25 -14.50 -0.95
C TYR A 145 -4.88 -13.87 -0.74
N TYR A 146 -4.13 -14.26 0.29
CA TYR A 146 -2.84 -13.66 0.63
C TYR A 146 -1.87 -13.57 -0.55
N GLU A 147 -1.61 -14.69 -1.23
CA GLU A 147 -0.67 -14.73 -2.36
C GLU A 147 -1.14 -13.86 -3.54
N LYS A 148 -2.46 -13.77 -3.76
CA LYS A 148 -3.04 -12.91 -4.80
C LYS A 148 -2.83 -11.44 -4.48
N VAL A 149 -3.02 -11.04 -3.21
CA VAL A 149 -2.77 -9.66 -2.75
C VAL A 149 -1.30 -9.31 -2.89
N VAL A 150 -0.39 -10.19 -2.44
CA VAL A 150 1.06 -10.00 -2.59
C VAL A 150 1.44 -9.82 -4.06
N SER A 151 0.91 -10.66 -4.95
CA SER A 151 1.16 -10.57 -6.40
C SER A 151 0.70 -9.22 -6.98
N VAL A 152 -0.50 -8.74 -6.60
CA VAL A 152 -1.02 -7.44 -7.04
C VAL A 152 -0.14 -6.30 -6.55
N LEU A 153 0.26 -6.30 -5.27
CA LEU A 153 1.11 -5.26 -4.70
C LEU A 153 2.49 -5.24 -5.34
N GLN A 154 3.08 -6.38 -5.62
CA GLN A 154 4.36 -6.49 -6.32
C GLN A 154 4.27 -5.97 -7.76
N ALA A 155 3.22 -6.32 -8.50
CA ALA A 155 3.00 -5.84 -9.86
C ALA A 155 2.90 -4.30 -9.91
N ILE A 156 2.12 -3.69 -9.02
CA ILE A 156 2.00 -2.23 -8.91
C ILE A 156 3.37 -1.59 -8.62
N SER A 157 4.15 -2.15 -7.69
CA SER A 157 5.48 -1.66 -7.33
C SER A 157 6.48 -1.78 -8.49
N THR A 158 6.41 -2.86 -9.26
CA THR A 158 7.30 -3.12 -10.41
C THR A 158 7.04 -2.14 -11.56
N ILE A 159 5.78 -1.89 -11.87
CA ILE A 159 5.38 -0.92 -12.91
C ILE A 159 5.96 0.46 -12.61
N ARG A 160 5.93 0.91 -11.35
CA ARG A 160 6.51 2.20 -10.96
C ARG A 160 8.04 2.27 -11.06
N LYS A 161 8.74 1.22 -10.65
CA LYS A 161 10.20 1.14 -10.82
C LYS A 161 10.59 1.23 -12.30
N GLY A 162 9.80 0.60 -13.17
CA GLY A 162 9.97 0.71 -14.62
C GLY A 162 9.82 2.14 -15.14
N LYS A 163 8.81 2.89 -14.68
CA LYS A 163 8.60 4.28 -15.11
C LYS A 163 9.76 5.21 -14.76
N LYS A 164 10.36 5.13 -13.57
CA LYS A 164 11.49 5.98 -13.19
C LYS A 164 12.75 5.73 -14.02
N LYS A 165 13.01 4.50 -14.44
CA LYS A 165 14.12 4.16 -15.35
C LYS A 165 13.87 4.61 -16.79
N ARG A 166 12.60 4.75 -17.20
CA ARG A 166 12.19 5.04 -18.58
C ARG A 166 12.23 6.54 -18.94
N GLN A 167 12.17 7.44 -17.95
CA GLN A 167 12.22 8.90 -18.18
C GLN A 167 13.58 9.42 -18.68
N ALA A 168 14.64 8.61 -18.68
CA ALA A 168 15.98 9.00 -19.12
C ALA A 168 16.27 8.75 -20.62
N LEU A 169 15.26 8.37 -21.43
CA LEU A 169 15.44 8.03 -22.85
C LEU A 169 14.84 9.10 -23.78
N ASN A 170 15.61 9.41 -24.83
CA ASN A 170 15.29 10.41 -25.87
C ASN A 170 13.88 10.18 -26.46
N PRO A 171 12.96 11.18 -26.43
CA PRO A 171 11.54 11.02 -26.77
C PRO A 171 11.26 10.65 -28.24
N GLU A 172 12.20 10.81 -29.14
CA GLU A 172 11.99 10.60 -30.60
C GLU A 172 12.40 9.20 -31.13
N SER A 173 12.97 8.33 -30.30
CA SER A 173 13.37 7.00 -30.76
C SER A 173 12.18 6.05 -30.93
N LYS A 174 12.26 5.09 -31.92
CA LYS A 174 11.24 4.03 -32.07
C LYS A 174 11.02 3.26 -30.78
N GLY A 175 12.06 3.08 -29.97
CA GLY A 175 11.98 2.44 -28.64
C GLY A 175 11.21 3.27 -27.62
N SER A 176 11.16 4.61 -27.73
CA SER A 176 10.38 5.45 -26.81
C SER A 176 8.89 5.40 -27.14
N LYS A 177 8.50 5.29 -28.40
CA LYS A 177 7.10 5.14 -28.82
C LYS A 177 6.53 3.79 -28.38
N LEU A 178 7.32 2.70 -28.51
CA LEU A 178 6.92 1.39 -28.05
C LEU A 178 6.74 1.37 -26.51
N ARG A 179 7.65 2.01 -25.79
CA ARG A 179 7.57 2.13 -24.33
C ARG A 179 6.42 3.01 -23.85
N ALA A 180 6.08 4.08 -24.59
CA ALA A 180 4.91 4.89 -24.30
C ALA A 180 3.61 4.06 -24.46
N LEU A 181 3.57 3.14 -25.41
CA LEU A 181 2.47 2.20 -25.58
C LEU A 181 2.41 1.20 -24.42
N GLU A 182 3.54 0.60 -24.06
CA GLU A 182 3.65 -0.31 -22.90
C GLU A 182 3.23 0.38 -21.60
N ASP A 183 3.63 1.66 -21.40
CA ASP A 183 3.23 2.44 -20.24
C ASP A 183 1.74 2.78 -20.25
N SER A 184 1.15 2.98 -21.43
CA SER A 184 -0.30 3.16 -21.58
C SER A 184 -1.05 1.89 -21.21
N ILE A 185 -0.60 0.72 -21.68
CA ILE A 185 -1.16 -0.59 -21.34
C ILE A 185 -1.04 -0.86 -19.83
N ALA A 186 0.11 -0.55 -19.24
CA ALA A 186 0.34 -0.74 -17.80
C ALA A 186 -0.51 0.19 -16.90
N ASN A 187 -1.07 1.27 -17.45
CA ASN A 187 -1.97 2.18 -16.74
C ASN A 187 -3.46 1.81 -16.88
N LEU A 188 -3.78 0.91 -17.78
CA LEU A 188 -5.15 0.41 -17.95
C LEU A 188 -5.56 -0.47 -16.77
N ASP A 189 -6.85 -0.54 -16.48
CA ASP A 189 -7.35 -1.58 -15.57
C ASP A 189 -7.19 -2.97 -16.20
N ASN A 190 -7.37 -4.03 -15.41
CA ASN A 190 -7.16 -5.39 -15.88
C ASN A 190 -8.02 -5.78 -17.10
N ARG A 191 -9.21 -5.16 -17.29
CA ARG A 191 -10.08 -5.41 -18.44
C ARG A 191 -9.57 -4.70 -19.67
N GLN A 192 -9.17 -3.44 -19.52
CA GLN A 192 -8.61 -2.63 -20.60
C GLN A 192 -7.27 -3.19 -21.06
N SER A 193 -6.40 -3.62 -20.15
CA SER A 193 -5.12 -4.28 -20.50
C SER A 193 -5.34 -5.56 -21.30
N ARG A 194 -6.32 -6.37 -20.91
CA ARG A 194 -6.65 -7.63 -21.60
C ARG A 194 -7.19 -7.38 -22.99
N ALA A 195 -8.09 -6.41 -23.14
CA ALA A 195 -8.64 -6.04 -24.45
C ALA A 195 -7.56 -5.56 -25.42
N VAL A 196 -6.57 -4.80 -24.95
CA VAL A 196 -5.46 -4.32 -25.79
C VAL A 196 -4.54 -5.48 -26.21
N ILE A 197 -4.22 -6.41 -25.30
CA ILE A 197 -3.38 -7.56 -25.60
C ILE A 197 -4.06 -8.46 -26.65
N GLU A 198 -5.35 -8.78 -26.46
CA GLU A 198 -6.12 -9.60 -27.40
C GLU A 198 -6.25 -8.97 -28.80
N THR A 199 -6.17 -7.65 -28.91
CA THR A 199 -6.22 -6.92 -30.20
C THR A 199 -4.87 -6.90 -30.92
N VAL A 200 -3.76 -7.01 -30.19
CA VAL A 200 -2.39 -6.96 -30.77
C VAL A 200 -1.93 -8.34 -31.23
N ASP A 201 -2.43 -9.42 -30.62
CA ASP A 201 -2.11 -10.81 -30.95
C ASP A 201 -3.03 -11.40 -32.05
N GLY A 202 -4.00 -10.67 -32.56
CA GLY A 202 -4.90 -11.03 -33.66
C GLY A 202 -4.46 -10.39 -34.96
#